data_050a344b6b024e60d6292a2da10c7526
#
_entry.id   050a344b6b024e60d6292a2da10c7526
#
_cell.length_a   1.000
_cell.length_b   1.000
_cell.length_c   1.000
_cell.angle_alpha   90.00
_cell.angle_beta   90.00
_cell.angle_gamma   90.00
#
_symmetry.space_group_name_H-M   'P 1'
#
loop_
_entity.id
_entity.type
_entity.pdbx_description
1 polymer ?
#
loop_
_entity_poly.entity_id
_entity_poly.type
_entity_poly.pdbx_seq_one_letter_code
_entity_poly.pdbx_strand_id
1 'polypeptide(L)'
;MSFERTAGRPADALRRVTLQRNYTRHAEGSVLVSFGDTQVLCTASVEEKVPPFKRGGGEGWLTAEYGMLPRATHTRNDREAAKGKQSGRTQEIQRLIGRSLRSVFDLKSLGERTISLDCDVLQADGGTRTAAITGAFVAAHDAVTWLLAQGRIQQSPIRDFVAAVSVGVVQGMPLLDLEYTEDSACDTDMNVVMTAAGGFVEVQGTAEGAPFTRAEMDRLLALADKGIRELVALQRGALAAF
;
A
#
# COMPACT_ATOMS: atom_id res chain seq x y z
N MET A 1 -6.76 33.15 6.13
CA MET A 1 -6.87 32.64 4.75
C MET A 1 -7.32 31.19 4.87
N SER A 2 -8.38 30.77 4.18
CA SER A 2 -8.78 29.36 4.17
C SER A 2 -7.71 28.57 3.40
N PHE A 3 -7.23 27.46 3.96
CA PHE A 3 -6.35 26.56 3.28
C PHE A 3 -7.09 25.98 2.06
N GLU A 4 -6.50 26.11 0.88
CA GLU A 4 -7.06 25.58 -0.36
C GLU A 4 -6.12 24.51 -0.90
N ARG A 5 -6.66 23.31 -1.14
CA ARG A 5 -5.92 22.17 -1.69
C ARG A 5 -5.61 22.39 -3.17
N THR A 6 -4.54 21.76 -3.66
CA THR A 6 -4.15 21.78 -5.07
C THR A 6 -5.33 21.43 -5.98
N ALA A 7 -5.54 22.23 -7.03
CA ALA A 7 -6.65 22.12 -7.98
C ALA A 7 -8.07 22.17 -7.33
N GLY A 8 -8.23 22.79 -6.15
CA GLY A 8 -9.50 22.88 -5.46
C GLY A 8 -10.06 21.53 -4.98
N ARG A 9 -9.22 20.55 -4.73
CA ARG A 9 -9.63 19.20 -4.30
C ARG A 9 -10.37 19.27 -2.95
N PRO A 10 -11.56 18.66 -2.81
CA PRO A 10 -12.28 18.62 -1.53
C PRO A 10 -11.46 17.95 -0.42
N ALA A 11 -11.67 18.37 0.83
CA ALA A 11 -10.95 17.87 1.99
C ALA A 11 -11.08 16.33 2.16
N ASP A 12 -12.22 15.78 1.76
CA ASP A 12 -12.57 14.37 1.87
C ASP A 12 -12.47 13.58 0.55
N ALA A 13 -11.71 14.10 -0.43
CA ALA A 13 -11.53 13.46 -1.73
C ALA A 13 -10.13 12.87 -1.89
N LEU A 14 -10.05 11.68 -2.49
CA LEU A 14 -8.81 11.09 -2.98
C LEU A 14 -8.27 11.91 -4.17
N ARG A 15 -6.95 11.86 -4.37
CA ARG A 15 -6.34 12.18 -5.67
C ARG A 15 -6.88 11.23 -6.74
N ARG A 16 -6.66 11.54 -8.01
CA ARG A 16 -6.95 10.57 -9.07
C ARG A 16 -6.13 9.30 -8.86
N VAL A 17 -6.80 8.17 -8.66
CA VAL A 17 -6.16 6.86 -8.48
C VAL A 17 -6.28 6.03 -9.75
N THR A 18 -5.18 5.39 -10.17
CA THR A 18 -5.16 4.43 -11.28
C THR A 18 -4.42 3.16 -10.88
N LEU A 19 -4.89 2.02 -11.39
CA LEU A 19 -4.30 0.69 -11.17
C LEU A 19 -4.12 0.03 -12.53
N GLN A 20 -2.94 0.20 -13.13
CA GLN A 20 -2.61 -0.37 -14.43
C GLN A 20 -2.00 -1.76 -14.25
N ARG A 21 -2.79 -2.81 -14.47
CA ARG A 21 -2.36 -4.21 -14.36
C ARG A 21 -1.53 -4.63 -15.58
N ASN A 22 -0.79 -5.74 -15.41
CA ASN A 22 0.07 -6.31 -16.45
C ASN A 22 1.09 -5.30 -16.98
N TYR A 23 1.60 -4.44 -16.10
CA TYR A 23 2.51 -3.36 -16.48
C TYR A 23 3.86 -3.89 -16.94
N THR A 24 4.39 -4.92 -16.28
CA THR A 24 5.57 -5.68 -16.71
C THR A 24 5.19 -7.14 -16.98
N ARG A 25 5.95 -7.82 -17.86
CA ARG A 25 5.53 -9.13 -18.39
C ARG A 25 6.11 -10.36 -17.67
N HIS A 26 7.07 -10.19 -16.76
CA HIS A 26 7.81 -11.34 -16.21
C HIS A 26 7.27 -11.83 -14.86
N ALA A 27 6.76 -10.92 -14.03
CA ALA A 27 6.18 -11.27 -12.75
C ALA A 27 4.77 -11.86 -12.94
N GLU A 28 4.34 -12.76 -12.06
CA GLU A 28 3.01 -13.37 -12.09
C GLU A 28 1.89 -12.34 -11.81
N GLY A 29 2.22 -11.26 -11.08
CA GLY A 29 1.38 -10.07 -10.96
C GLY A 29 2.21 -8.80 -11.11
N SER A 30 1.67 -7.79 -11.79
CA SER A 30 2.38 -6.53 -12.02
C SER A 30 1.42 -5.37 -12.19
N VAL A 31 1.59 -4.33 -11.37
CA VAL A 31 0.69 -3.17 -11.32
C VAL A 31 1.50 -1.89 -11.20
N LEU A 32 1.25 -0.93 -12.07
CA LEU A 32 1.60 0.46 -11.80
C LEU A 32 0.42 1.12 -11.09
N VAL A 33 0.59 1.45 -9.82
CA VAL A 33 -0.39 2.21 -9.04
C VAL A 33 0.01 3.69 -9.02
N SER A 34 -0.98 4.57 -9.23
CA SER A 34 -0.79 6.01 -9.11
C SER A 34 -1.84 6.63 -8.20
N PHE A 35 -1.41 7.50 -7.29
CA PHE A 35 -2.24 8.39 -6.48
C PHE A 35 -1.82 9.82 -6.81
N GLY A 36 -2.55 10.47 -7.73
CA GLY A 36 -2.07 11.70 -8.34
C GLY A 36 -0.69 11.49 -8.97
N ASP A 37 0.29 12.26 -8.54
CA ASP A 37 1.67 12.20 -9.02
C ASP A 37 2.53 11.14 -8.31
N THR A 38 2.08 10.55 -7.22
CA THR A 38 2.75 9.39 -6.62
C THR A 38 2.57 8.16 -7.51
N GLN A 39 3.67 7.53 -7.92
CA GLN A 39 3.69 6.34 -8.76
C GLN A 39 4.56 5.26 -8.14
N VAL A 40 3.99 4.05 -7.99
CA VAL A 40 4.69 2.88 -7.45
C VAL A 40 4.48 1.69 -8.39
N LEU A 41 5.56 1.08 -8.82
CA LEU A 41 5.53 -0.21 -9.51
C LEU A 41 5.49 -1.31 -8.44
N CYS A 42 4.45 -2.13 -8.45
CA CYS A 42 4.30 -3.28 -7.57
C CYS A 42 4.33 -4.56 -8.41
N THR A 43 5.26 -5.46 -8.12
CA THR A 43 5.30 -6.78 -8.74
C THR A 43 5.12 -7.88 -7.70
N ALA A 44 4.57 -9.01 -8.11
CA ALA A 44 4.38 -10.19 -7.27
C ALA A 44 4.99 -11.39 -7.98
N SER A 45 6.01 -11.98 -7.37
CA SER A 45 6.72 -13.16 -7.88
C SER A 45 6.39 -14.38 -7.02
N VAL A 46 6.10 -15.51 -7.66
CA VAL A 46 5.77 -16.77 -6.98
C VAL A 46 7.00 -17.68 -6.91
N GLU A 47 7.34 -18.12 -5.72
CA GLU A 47 8.40 -19.08 -5.48
C GLU A 47 7.86 -20.37 -4.84
N GLU A 48 8.20 -21.55 -5.38
CA GLU A 48 7.83 -22.88 -4.84
C GLU A 48 8.69 -23.25 -3.63
N LYS A 49 8.91 -22.32 -2.72
CA LYS A 49 9.64 -22.50 -1.46
C LYS A 49 9.14 -21.51 -0.42
N VAL A 50 9.36 -21.82 0.83
CA VAL A 50 9.12 -20.91 1.95
C VAL A 50 10.42 -20.61 2.69
N PRO A 51 10.50 -19.49 3.41
CA PRO A 51 11.62 -19.19 4.29
C PRO A 51 11.91 -20.33 5.27
N PRO A 52 13.17 -20.50 5.74
CA PRO A 52 13.55 -21.60 6.63
C PRO A 52 12.66 -21.78 7.86
N PHE A 53 12.21 -20.68 8.45
CA PHE A 53 11.34 -20.71 9.65
C PHE A 53 9.89 -21.17 9.37
N LYS A 54 9.50 -21.39 8.10
CA LYS A 54 8.16 -21.86 7.68
C LYS A 54 8.19 -23.28 7.11
N ARG A 55 9.37 -23.86 6.85
CA ARG A 55 9.51 -25.18 6.22
C ARG A 55 8.85 -26.28 7.04
N GLY A 56 8.12 -27.15 6.37
CA GLY A 56 7.41 -28.29 7.00
C GLY A 56 6.16 -27.89 7.80
N GLY A 57 5.77 -26.61 7.75
CA GLY A 57 4.57 -26.12 8.42
C GLY A 57 3.31 -26.22 7.60
N GLY A 58 3.42 -26.57 6.30
CA GLY A 58 2.28 -26.62 5.36
C GLY A 58 1.66 -25.26 5.06
N GLU A 59 2.32 -24.16 5.41
CA GLU A 59 1.83 -22.79 5.22
C GLU A 59 2.74 -22.01 4.27
N GLY A 60 2.15 -21.19 3.44
CA GLY A 60 2.87 -20.26 2.59
C GLY A 60 3.32 -19.00 3.33
N TRP A 61 3.92 -18.09 2.57
CA TRP A 61 4.39 -16.81 3.08
C TRP A 61 4.19 -15.69 2.06
N LEU A 62 3.90 -14.49 2.55
CA LEU A 62 3.99 -13.25 1.78
C LEU A 62 5.06 -12.37 2.42
N THR A 63 5.96 -11.87 1.61
CA THR A 63 6.98 -10.90 2.02
C THR A 63 6.97 -9.72 1.06
N ALA A 64 7.52 -8.59 1.49
CA ALA A 64 7.61 -7.43 0.63
C ALA A 64 8.96 -6.75 0.77
N GLU A 65 9.45 -6.25 -0.36
CA GLU A 65 10.52 -5.28 -0.44
C GLU A 65 9.96 -3.93 -0.89
N TYR A 66 10.61 -2.85 -0.47
CA TYR A 66 10.22 -1.49 -0.82
C TYR A 66 11.46 -0.67 -1.08
N GLY A 67 11.43 0.13 -2.10
CA GLY A 67 12.50 1.06 -2.42
C GLY A 67 12.01 2.28 -3.18
N MET A 68 12.89 3.28 -3.27
CA MET A 68 12.64 4.48 -4.07
C MET A 68 13.74 4.65 -5.11
N LEU A 69 13.37 4.98 -6.33
CA LEU A 69 14.35 5.39 -7.32
C LEU A 69 15.08 6.66 -6.87
N PRO A 70 16.36 6.84 -7.23
CA PRO A 70 17.13 8.01 -6.82
C PRO A 70 16.47 9.36 -7.14
N ARG A 71 15.72 9.42 -8.23
CA ARG A 71 14.98 10.61 -8.66
C ARG A 71 13.47 10.47 -8.51
N ALA A 72 13.02 9.61 -7.61
CA ALA A 72 11.61 9.57 -7.23
C ALA A 72 11.16 10.87 -6.56
N THR A 73 12.07 11.62 -5.96
CA THR A 73 11.85 12.93 -5.34
C THR A 73 12.50 14.07 -6.14
N HIS A 74 12.17 15.32 -5.83
CA HIS A 74 12.72 16.52 -6.47
C HIS A 74 14.23 16.65 -6.31
N THR A 75 14.83 16.08 -5.24
CA THR A 75 16.28 15.94 -5.08
C THR A 75 16.71 14.49 -5.29
N ARG A 76 17.95 14.29 -5.78
CA ARG A 76 18.48 12.93 -5.97
C ARG A 76 18.87 12.33 -4.62
N ASN A 77 18.30 11.17 -4.32
CA ASN A 77 18.72 10.32 -3.20
C ASN A 77 19.73 9.26 -3.66
N ASP A 78 20.63 8.86 -2.77
CA ASP A 78 21.53 7.74 -3.04
C ASP A 78 20.77 6.42 -3.04
N ARG A 79 21.21 5.46 -3.87
CA ARG A 79 20.69 4.10 -3.80
C ARG A 79 21.12 3.43 -2.50
N GLU A 80 20.17 2.86 -1.76
CA GLU A 80 20.46 2.13 -0.51
C GLU A 80 21.40 0.93 -0.75
N ALA A 81 21.25 0.25 -1.89
CA ALA A 81 22.15 -0.83 -2.29
C ALA A 81 23.62 -0.39 -2.38
N ALA A 82 23.88 0.86 -2.81
CA ALA A 82 25.25 1.40 -2.86
C ALA A 82 25.81 1.72 -1.46
N LYS A 83 24.95 1.92 -0.46
CA LYS A 83 25.33 2.12 0.94
C LYS A 83 25.51 0.81 1.71
N GLY A 84 25.17 -0.33 1.10
CA GLY A 84 25.27 -1.66 1.70
C GLY A 84 24.28 -1.96 2.82
N LYS A 85 23.32 -1.05 3.08
CA LYS A 85 22.25 -1.22 4.09
C LYS A 85 21.00 -0.43 3.72
N GLN A 86 19.85 -0.99 4.08
CA GLN A 86 18.56 -0.31 3.99
C GLN A 86 18.37 0.63 5.17
N SER A 87 17.63 1.72 4.96
CA SER A 87 17.21 2.62 6.03
C SER A 87 16.17 1.97 6.95
N GLY A 88 16.03 2.46 8.17
CA GLY A 88 15.00 2.01 9.09
C GLY A 88 13.58 2.24 8.52
N ARG A 89 13.38 3.35 7.80
CA ARG A 89 12.12 3.66 7.10
C ARG A 89 11.79 2.60 6.03
N THR A 90 12.77 2.23 5.20
CA THR A 90 12.57 1.20 4.17
C THR A 90 12.17 -0.14 4.81
N GLN A 91 12.89 -0.57 5.85
CA GLN A 91 12.59 -1.82 6.56
C GLN A 91 11.21 -1.79 7.25
N GLU A 92 10.84 -0.66 7.83
CA GLU A 92 9.52 -0.47 8.45
C GLU A 92 8.40 -0.62 7.41
N ILE A 93 8.52 0.04 6.25
CA ILE A 93 7.52 -0.01 5.17
C ILE A 93 7.41 -1.42 4.58
N GLN A 94 8.52 -2.12 4.35
CA GLN A 94 8.53 -3.52 3.91
C GLN A 94 7.71 -4.41 4.85
N ARG A 95 7.94 -4.27 6.15
CA ARG A 95 7.22 -5.04 7.18
C ARG A 95 5.73 -4.70 7.22
N LEU A 96 5.40 -3.42 7.03
CA LEU A 96 4.03 -2.93 6.96
C LEU A 96 3.28 -3.52 5.76
N ILE A 97 3.84 -3.47 4.56
CA ILE A 97 3.24 -4.06 3.34
C ILE A 97 3.01 -5.56 3.55
N GLY A 98 4.05 -6.29 3.96
CA GLY A 98 3.94 -7.73 4.17
C GLY A 98 2.88 -8.11 5.21
N ARG A 99 2.80 -7.38 6.34
CA ARG A 99 1.78 -7.59 7.38
C ARG A 99 0.39 -7.29 6.87
N SER A 100 0.22 -6.20 6.14
CA SER A 100 -1.07 -5.79 5.57
C SER A 100 -1.63 -6.87 4.64
N LEU A 101 -0.82 -7.41 3.75
CA LEU A 101 -1.25 -8.48 2.85
C LEU A 101 -1.54 -9.77 3.59
N ARG A 102 -0.68 -10.19 4.53
CA ARG A 102 -0.91 -11.41 5.31
C ARG A 102 -2.21 -11.39 6.11
N SER A 103 -2.71 -10.21 6.50
CA SER A 103 -3.97 -10.09 7.27
C SER A 103 -5.20 -10.56 6.49
N VAL A 104 -5.13 -10.54 5.17
CA VAL A 104 -6.24 -10.91 4.26
C VAL A 104 -5.98 -12.18 3.47
N PHE A 105 -4.90 -12.92 3.79
CA PHE A 105 -4.56 -14.18 3.14
C PHE A 105 -4.68 -15.39 4.08
N ASP A 106 -5.19 -16.49 3.56
CA ASP A 106 -5.08 -17.81 4.18
C ASP A 106 -3.77 -18.48 3.75
N LEU A 107 -2.76 -18.39 4.61
CA LEU A 107 -1.45 -18.93 4.30
C LEU A 107 -1.43 -20.46 4.17
N LYS A 108 -2.40 -21.17 4.77
CA LYS A 108 -2.54 -22.63 4.61
C LYS A 108 -3.03 -22.98 3.21
N SER A 109 -4.04 -22.25 2.71
CA SER A 109 -4.54 -22.46 1.34
C SER A 109 -3.52 -22.10 0.26
N LEU A 110 -2.52 -21.24 0.57
CA LEU A 110 -1.41 -20.96 -0.34
C LEU A 110 -0.43 -22.14 -0.45
N GLY A 111 -0.31 -22.97 0.62
CA GLY A 111 0.68 -24.05 0.70
C GLY A 111 2.10 -23.51 0.82
N GLU A 112 3.11 -24.38 0.87
CA GLU A 112 4.53 -23.97 1.06
C GLU A 112 5.11 -23.22 -0.15
N ARG A 113 4.55 -22.05 -0.44
CA ARG A 113 4.99 -21.08 -1.46
C ARG A 113 5.21 -19.72 -0.87
N THR A 114 6.09 -18.96 -1.49
CA THR A 114 6.26 -17.54 -1.15
C THR A 114 5.74 -16.68 -2.29
N ILE A 115 4.96 -15.65 -1.97
CA ILE A 115 4.71 -14.53 -2.88
C ILE A 115 5.58 -13.37 -2.38
N SER A 116 6.58 -13.02 -3.19
CA SER A 116 7.47 -11.88 -2.95
C SER A 116 6.94 -10.66 -3.69
N LEU A 117 6.64 -9.60 -2.93
CA LEU A 117 6.16 -8.32 -3.46
C LEU A 117 7.35 -7.36 -3.54
N ASP A 118 7.59 -6.78 -4.70
CA ASP A 118 8.57 -5.72 -4.87
C ASP A 118 7.82 -4.42 -5.19
N CYS A 119 8.02 -3.38 -4.37
CA CYS A 119 7.34 -2.09 -4.48
C CYS A 119 8.38 -0.99 -4.71
N ASP A 120 8.54 -0.57 -5.96
CA ASP A 120 9.49 0.46 -6.36
C ASP A 120 8.78 1.79 -6.61
N VAL A 121 9.09 2.79 -5.81
CA VAL A 121 8.57 4.14 -6.00
C VAL A 121 9.30 4.80 -7.16
N LEU A 122 8.56 5.06 -8.25
CA LEU A 122 9.07 5.74 -9.44
C LEU A 122 9.02 7.26 -9.25
N GLN A 123 7.93 7.76 -8.65
CA GLN A 123 7.73 9.17 -8.32
C GLN A 123 6.98 9.28 -6.98
N ALA A 124 7.44 10.17 -6.11
CA ALA A 124 6.89 10.39 -4.78
C ALA A 124 6.30 11.80 -4.66
N ASP A 125 5.01 11.84 -4.30
CA ASP A 125 4.26 13.05 -3.98
C ASP A 125 3.28 12.78 -2.82
N GLY A 126 3.81 12.34 -1.67
CA GLY A 126 3.02 11.91 -0.50
C GLY A 126 2.37 10.53 -0.66
N GLY A 127 2.13 9.81 0.44
CA GLY A 127 1.39 8.55 0.46
C GLY A 127 2.05 7.37 -0.26
N THR A 128 3.39 7.31 -0.38
CA THR A 128 4.06 6.24 -1.13
C THR A 128 3.84 4.86 -0.52
N ARG A 129 3.84 4.74 0.83
CA ARG A 129 3.58 3.47 1.54
C ARG A 129 2.14 2.99 1.37
N THR A 130 1.17 3.89 1.36
CA THR A 130 -0.25 3.57 1.19
C THR A 130 -0.57 3.17 -0.24
N ALA A 131 0.00 3.85 -1.22
CA ALA A 131 -0.05 3.45 -2.62
C ALA A 131 0.60 2.08 -2.84
N ALA A 132 1.77 1.82 -2.23
CA ALA A 132 2.46 0.52 -2.31
C ALA A 132 1.59 -0.62 -1.77
N ILE A 133 0.95 -0.48 -0.58
CA ILE A 133 0.05 -1.49 -0.03
C ILE A 133 -1.13 -1.76 -0.97
N THR A 134 -1.76 -0.69 -1.45
CA THR A 134 -2.94 -0.77 -2.32
C THR A 134 -2.63 -1.42 -3.66
N GLY A 135 -1.48 -1.09 -4.28
CA GLY A 135 -1.03 -1.69 -5.54
C GLY A 135 -0.51 -3.12 -5.36
N ALA A 136 0.26 -3.39 -4.28
CA ALA A 136 0.77 -4.72 -3.98
C ALA A 136 -0.34 -5.74 -3.77
N PHE A 137 -1.49 -5.35 -3.20
CA PHE A 137 -2.65 -6.24 -3.09
C PHE A 137 -3.16 -6.67 -4.47
N VAL A 138 -3.26 -5.75 -5.44
CA VAL A 138 -3.71 -6.08 -6.80
C VAL A 138 -2.69 -6.97 -7.51
N ALA A 139 -1.39 -6.70 -7.36
CA ALA A 139 -0.34 -7.57 -7.90
C ALA A 139 -0.37 -8.98 -7.27
N ALA A 140 -0.54 -9.08 -5.96
CA ALA A 140 -0.69 -10.37 -5.27
C ALA A 140 -1.95 -11.12 -5.71
N HIS A 141 -3.06 -10.43 -5.97
CA HIS A 141 -4.28 -11.03 -6.49
C HIS A 141 -4.07 -11.61 -7.90
N ASP A 142 -3.35 -10.92 -8.77
CA ASP A 142 -3.00 -11.42 -10.10
C ASP A 142 -2.11 -12.67 -10.03
N ALA A 143 -1.12 -12.68 -9.13
CA ALA A 143 -0.28 -13.85 -8.88
C ALA A 143 -1.10 -15.06 -8.36
N VAL A 144 -2.08 -14.83 -7.50
CA VAL A 144 -3.02 -15.87 -7.06
C VAL A 144 -3.88 -16.37 -8.21
N THR A 145 -4.38 -15.48 -9.05
CA THR A 145 -5.16 -15.87 -10.27
C THR A 145 -4.31 -16.73 -11.20
N TRP A 146 -3.04 -16.38 -11.39
CA TRP A 146 -2.10 -17.18 -12.15
C TRP A 146 -1.90 -18.58 -11.52
N LEU A 147 -1.70 -18.68 -10.19
CA LEU A 147 -1.56 -19.95 -9.48
C LEU A 147 -2.79 -20.86 -9.68
N LEU A 148 -4.01 -20.30 -9.63
CA LEU A 148 -5.26 -21.01 -9.89
C LEU A 148 -5.31 -21.49 -11.33
N ALA A 149 -4.98 -20.64 -12.31
CA ALA A 149 -4.98 -20.98 -13.73
C ALA A 149 -3.96 -22.07 -14.07
N GLN A 150 -2.83 -22.14 -13.36
CA GLN A 150 -1.81 -23.21 -13.49
C GLN A 150 -2.18 -24.48 -12.71
N GLY A 151 -3.30 -24.51 -12.00
CA GLY A 151 -3.71 -25.65 -11.17
C GLY A 151 -2.79 -25.92 -9.97
N ARG A 152 -1.96 -24.93 -9.58
CA ARG A 152 -1.00 -25.05 -8.47
C ARG A 152 -1.65 -24.90 -7.10
N ILE A 153 -2.78 -24.24 -7.04
CA ILE A 153 -3.68 -24.17 -5.88
C ILE A 153 -5.10 -24.47 -6.32
N GLN A 154 -5.94 -25.02 -5.42
CA GLN A 154 -7.29 -25.43 -5.75
C GLN A 154 -8.34 -24.36 -5.40
N GLN A 155 -8.01 -23.46 -4.51
CA GLN A 155 -8.88 -22.36 -4.07
C GLN A 155 -8.07 -21.11 -3.79
N SER A 156 -8.71 -19.95 -3.92
CA SER A 156 -8.07 -18.68 -3.61
C SER A 156 -7.71 -18.59 -2.12
N PRO A 157 -6.47 -18.23 -1.77
CA PRO A 157 -6.09 -17.92 -0.40
C PRO A 157 -6.55 -16.53 0.05
N ILE A 158 -7.10 -15.70 -0.82
CA ILE A 158 -7.53 -14.34 -0.51
C ILE A 158 -8.85 -14.39 0.23
N ARG A 159 -8.89 -13.84 1.45
CA ARG A 159 -10.08 -13.79 2.32
C ARG A 159 -10.84 -12.48 2.18
N ASP A 160 -10.14 -11.37 1.95
CA ASP A 160 -10.72 -10.04 1.86
C ASP A 160 -9.80 -9.13 1.04
N PHE A 161 -10.29 -7.93 0.70
CA PHE A 161 -9.47 -6.86 0.13
C PHE A 161 -8.79 -6.06 1.23
N VAL A 162 -7.66 -5.44 0.91
CA VAL A 162 -6.96 -4.52 1.79
C VAL A 162 -6.46 -3.32 1.00
N ALA A 163 -6.63 -2.14 1.57
CA ALA A 163 -6.10 -0.90 1.01
C ALA A 163 -5.61 0.01 2.15
N ALA A 164 -4.85 1.04 1.78
CA ALA A 164 -4.31 1.99 2.71
C ALA A 164 -4.40 3.42 2.18
N VAL A 165 -4.57 4.38 3.08
CA VAL A 165 -4.62 5.79 2.75
C VAL A 165 -3.92 6.62 3.84
N SER A 166 -3.37 7.78 3.45
CA SER A 166 -2.92 8.80 4.39
C SER A 166 -4.07 9.75 4.72
N VAL A 167 -4.12 10.19 5.96
CA VAL A 167 -5.00 11.27 6.43
C VAL A 167 -4.20 12.18 7.35
N GLY A 168 -4.59 13.43 7.49
CA GLY A 168 -3.88 14.33 8.39
C GLY A 168 -4.67 15.59 8.70
N VAL A 169 -4.13 16.41 9.58
CA VAL A 169 -4.66 17.73 9.92
C VAL A 169 -3.72 18.79 9.39
N VAL A 170 -4.22 19.66 8.53
CA VAL A 170 -3.47 20.79 7.97
C VAL A 170 -4.21 22.08 8.31
N GLN A 171 -3.58 22.96 9.05
CA GLN A 171 -4.22 24.21 9.52
C GLN A 171 -5.58 23.99 10.18
N GLY A 172 -5.70 22.96 11.01
CA GLY A 172 -6.92 22.58 11.72
C GLY A 172 -7.98 21.86 10.87
N MET A 173 -7.71 21.62 9.57
CA MET A 173 -8.64 20.93 8.66
C MET A 173 -8.22 19.47 8.47
N PRO A 174 -9.08 18.47 8.79
CA PRO A 174 -8.84 17.08 8.47
C PRO A 174 -8.89 16.84 6.97
N LEU A 175 -7.88 16.19 6.41
CA LEU A 175 -7.72 15.91 4.98
C LEU A 175 -7.55 14.44 4.71
N LEU A 176 -8.15 13.97 3.62
CA LEU A 176 -7.98 12.63 3.05
C LEU A 176 -6.93 12.65 1.96
N ASP A 177 -6.03 11.65 1.95
CA ASP A 177 -5.03 11.40 0.91
C ASP A 177 -4.10 12.60 0.68
N LEU A 178 -3.14 12.76 1.60
CA LEU A 178 -2.21 13.88 1.60
C LEU A 178 -1.23 13.80 0.42
N GLU A 179 -1.10 14.89 -0.32
CA GLU A 179 0.04 15.11 -1.23
C GLU A 179 1.26 15.63 -0.46
N TYR A 180 2.43 15.68 -1.08
CA TYR A 180 3.69 16.01 -0.38
C TYR A 180 3.66 17.39 0.30
N THR A 181 3.06 18.39 -0.33
CA THR A 181 2.97 19.75 0.24
C THR A 181 2.08 19.80 1.47
N GLU A 182 1.06 18.97 1.52
CA GLU A 182 0.16 18.82 2.68
C GLU A 182 0.82 18.00 3.79
N ASP A 183 1.43 16.84 3.43
CA ASP A 183 2.13 15.92 4.33
C ASP A 183 3.29 16.62 5.06
N SER A 184 4.07 17.41 4.33
CA SER A 184 5.22 18.14 4.89
C SER A 184 4.86 19.34 5.79
N ALA A 185 3.61 19.79 5.75
CA ALA A 185 3.12 20.95 6.50
C ALA A 185 1.99 20.60 7.48
N CYS A 186 1.69 19.30 7.67
CA CYS A 186 0.60 18.89 8.53
C CYS A 186 0.97 18.97 10.02
N ASP A 187 -0.05 19.27 10.84
CA ASP A 187 0.07 19.25 12.32
C ASP A 187 0.04 17.80 12.84
N THR A 188 -0.64 16.92 12.09
CA THR A 188 -0.79 15.49 12.38
C THR A 188 -0.87 14.73 11.07
N ASP A 189 -0.02 13.71 10.90
CA ASP A 189 -0.14 12.72 9.83
C ASP A 189 -0.58 11.37 10.38
N MET A 190 -1.35 10.63 9.60
CA MET A 190 -1.77 9.28 9.95
C MET A 190 -1.88 8.42 8.70
N ASN A 191 -1.31 7.21 8.77
CA ASN A 191 -1.49 6.17 7.76
C ASN A 191 -2.41 5.08 8.32
N VAL A 192 -3.45 4.75 7.56
CA VAL A 192 -4.46 3.78 7.98
C VAL A 192 -4.55 2.67 6.95
N VAL A 193 -4.51 1.42 7.43
CA VAL A 193 -4.69 0.21 6.62
C VAL A 193 -5.94 -0.50 7.13
N MET A 194 -6.89 -0.76 6.23
CA MET A 194 -8.13 -1.47 6.55
C MET A 194 -8.47 -2.53 5.52
N THR A 195 -9.24 -3.52 5.96
CA THR A 195 -9.87 -4.50 5.08
C THR A 195 -11.20 -3.96 4.52
N ALA A 196 -11.70 -4.57 3.44
CA ALA A 196 -13.00 -4.21 2.86
C ALA A 196 -14.16 -4.46 3.84
N ALA A 197 -14.01 -5.40 4.77
CA ALA A 197 -14.97 -5.65 5.85
C ALA A 197 -14.97 -4.56 6.94
N GLY A 198 -14.07 -3.57 6.86
CA GLY A 198 -13.96 -2.45 7.80
C GLY A 198 -13.05 -2.73 9.01
N GLY A 199 -12.31 -3.83 9.03
CA GLY A 199 -11.34 -4.13 10.07
C GLY A 199 -10.05 -3.33 9.91
N PHE A 200 -9.56 -2.74 11.00
CA PHE A 200 -8.26 -2.08 11.02
C PHE A 200 -7.12 -3.11 11.07
N VAL A 201 -6.18 -3.00 10.14
CA VAL A 201 -4.94 -3.78 10.13
C VAL A 201 -3.83 -3.02 10.83
N GLU A 202 -3.74 -1.71 10.55
CA GLU A 202 -2.78 -0.82 11.20
C GLU A 202 -3.29 0.62 11.20
N VAL A 203 -3.01 1.33 12.29
CA VAL A 203 -3.19 2.77 12.41
C VAL A 203 -1.88 3.32 12.96
N GLN A 204 -1.21 4.15 12.18
CA GLN A 204 0.06 4.80 12.53
C GLN A 204 -0.14 6.30 12.41
N GLY A 205 -0.11 7.02 13.53
CA GLY A 205 -0.31 8.47 13.57
C GLY A 205 0.77 9.16 14.39
N THR A 206 1.19 10.32 13.92
CA THR A 206 2.22 11.16 14.54
C THR A 206 1.70 12.59 14.64
N ALA A 207 1.94 13.24 15.77
CA ALA A 207 1.76 14.67 15.94
C ALA A 207 3.11 15.37 15.74
N GLU A 208 3.19 16.28 14.79
CA GLU A 208 4.40 17.05 14.50
C GLU A 208 4.54 18.28 15.40
N GLY A 209 3.48 18.69 16.06
CA GLY A 209 3.45 19.83 16.97
C GLY A 209 2.68 19.51 18.26
N ALA A 210 1.48 20.04 18.41
CA ALA A 210 0.61 19.75 19.54
C ALA A 210 -0.02 18.35 19.41
N PRO A 211 -0.18 17.61 20.52
CA PRO A 211 -0.88 16.30 20.49
C PRO A 211 -2.29 16.44 19.90
N PHE A 212 -2.67 15.54 19.01
CA PHE A 212 -4.04 15.47 18.49
C PHE A 212 -5.00 14.87 19.53
N THR A 213 -6.22 15.33 19.51
CA THR A 213 -7.28 14.90 20.42
C THR A 213 -7.95 13.61 19.95
N ARG A 214 -8.68 12.94 20.84
CA ARG A 214 -9.52 11.80 20.49
C ARG A 214 -10.55 12.16 19.39
N ALA A 215 -11.14 13.35 19.44
CA ALA A 215 -12.11 13.79 18.45
C ALA A 215 -11.47 14.01 17.06
N GLU A 216 -10.23 14.47 17.00
CA GLU A 216 -9.47 14.56 15.74
C GLU A 216 -9.14 13.18 15.19
N MET A 217 -8.69 12.27 16.05
CA MET A 217 -8.45 10.88 15.65
C MET A 217 -9.71 10.24 15.06
N ASP A 218 -10.86 10.38 15.71
CA ASP A 218 -12.13 9.80 15.24
C ASP A 218 -12.54 10.38 13.87
N ARG A 219 -12.32 11.69 13.62
CA ARG A 219 -12.53 12.31 12.31
C ARG A 219 -11.58 11.78 11.24
N LEU A 220 -10.29 11.63 11.56
CA LEU A 220 -9.29 11.09 10.63
C LEU A 220 -9.60 9.63 10.27
N LEU A 221 -10.01 8.81 11.24
CA LEU A 221 -10.42 7.42 10.99
C LEU A 221 -11.68 7.34 10.12
N ALA A 222 -12.65 8.26 10.29
CA ALA A 222 -13.83 8.32 9.44
C ALA A 222 -13.46 8.69 7.98
N LEU A 223 -12.54 9.63 7.77
CA LEU A 223 -12.01 9.95 6.44
C LEU A 223 -11.26 8.76 5.82
N ALA A 224 -10.44 8.08 6.62
CA ALA A 224 -9.71 6.90 6.17
C ALA A 224 -10.66 5.76 5.74
N ASP A 225 -11.70 5.47 6.51
CA ASP A 225 -12.71 4.47 6.14
C ASP A 225 -13.38 4.80 4.80
N LYS A 226 -13.78 6.07 4.60
CA LYS A 226 -14.32 6.55 3.33
C LYS A 226 -13.34 6.31 2.18
N GLY A 227 -12.10 6.79 2.30
CA GLY A 227 -11.09 6.66 1.25
C GLY A 227 -10.74 5.21 0.94
N ILE A 228 -10.64 4.35 1.96
CA ILE A 228 -10.32 2.93 1.78
C ILE A 228 -11.47 2.19 1.07
N ARG A 229 -12.73 2.50 1.35
CA ARG A 229 -13.86 1.94 0.59
C ARG A 229 -13.81 2.33 -0.89
N GLU A 230 -13.46 3.57 -1.20
CA GLU A 230 -13.28 4.03 -2.57
C GLU A 230 -12.11 3.28 -3.25
N LEU A 231 -10.96 3.12 -2.55
CA LEU A 231 -9.81 2.37 -3.06
C LEU A 231 -10.14 0.89 -3.31
N VAL A 232 -10.88 0.24 -2.41
CA VAL A 232 -11.34 -1.14 -2.59
C VAL A 232 -12.28 -1.25 -3.80
N ALA A 233 -13.15 -0.26 -4.02
CA ALA A 233 -14.01 -0.25 -5.22
C ALA A 233 -13.17 -0.15 -6.51
N LEU A 234 -12.12 0.68 -6.51
CA LEU A 234 -11.18 0.78 -7.64
C LEU A 234 -10.39 -0.51 -7.86
N GLN A 235 -9.92 -1.17 -6.80
CA GLN A 235 -9.26 -2.48 -6.89
C GLN A 235 -10.20 -3.52 -7.53
N ARG A 236 -11.45 -3.60 -7.06
CA ARG A 236 -12.46 -4.51 -7.64
C ARG A 236 -12.72 -4.20 -9.11
N GLY A 237 -12.88 -2.93 -9.45
CA GLY A 237 -13.06 -2.50 -10.84
C GLY A 237 -11.88 -2.89 -11.73
N ALA A 238 -10.65 -2.66 -11.28
CA ALA A 238 -9.45 -3.05 -12.01
C ALA A 238 -9.34 -4.57 -12.19
N LEU A 239 -9.71 -5.36 -11.18
CA LEU A 239 -9.66 -6.83 -11.23
C LEU A 239 -10.78 -7.46 -12.04
N ALA A 240 -11.92 -6.79 -12.19
CA ALA A 240 -13.05 -7.26 -13.01
C ALA A 240 -12.90 -6.95 -14.51
N ALA A 241 -11.97 -6.09 -14.88
CA ALA A 241 -11.79 -5.59 -16.25
C ALA A 241 -10.99 -6.56 -17.15
N PHE A 242 -11.43 -7.86 -17.23
CA PHE A 242 -10.96 -8.85 -18.24
C PHE A 242 -12.03 -9.87 -18.57
#